data_604d4b03cd503aada821f879bb2c7abb
#
_entry.id   604d4b03cd503aada821f879bb2c7abb
#
_cell.length_a   1.000
_cell.length_b   1.000
_cell.length_c   1.000
_cell.angle_alpha   90.00
_cell.angle_beta   90.00
_cell.angle_gamma   90.00
#
_symmetry.space_group_name_H-M   'P 1'
#
loop_
_entity.id
_entity.type
_entity.pdbx_description
1 polymer ?
#
loop_
_entity_poly.entity_id
_entity_poly.type
_entity_poly.pdbx_seq_one_letter_code
_entity_poly.pdbx_strand_id
1 'polypeptide(L)'
;MIPQFDDFHGDSTRVVCPFCADSRRKSRLKEMTLTRQADGAVLYYCHHCEANGSVQPNKQEYQLSAVPQPKVLESALKSHHYEYLKSRGISTETAKKARLFAGEKWFSRLNKESECIGFPYFRNGSLVAVKYRSFPEKDFTQESGGAHDFFGIDQVDPSKPLIIVEGEMDALSLWEAGIDNAISVPGGAPIKVADGKVLPSEDKKFAFVWNARDVLEKTPYVILATDQDGPGQALAEELARRIGKEKCRIAKFEKKDFNEVLNDPTQGKEAIKQIIDGAAPYPISGLSDASTYADRLNDLFSKGTGKGFSTGYASVDSIYTVAPGQLTVVTGYPSSGKSNFVDQIMVNLASNHDWKFAVCSFENQPEIHITRLMEIKTGKRFFDGAHRMTEAEKNAAFKWVTEHFLFIDSNGEEPSTLDSILERARVAVKRMGIRGLVIDPYNYIDLDKTNSTETEAISNMLTRVQKFCKAHDVHTFFVAHPSKIQRSGVEQPRPDGMSISGSMAWWAKTDCGITVHRQTDHVEIAVWKCRYRWVGTQGETSLLYEKTAGTYRENLDKF
;
A
#
# COMPACT_ATOMS: atom_id res chain seq x y z
N MET A 1 -13.61 -25.54 -31.61
CA MET A 1 -13.97 -26.23 -30.36
C MET A 1 -13.20 -25.52 -29.24
N ILE A 2 -13.90 -24.91 -28.31
CA ILE A 2 -13.25 -24.22 -27.14
C ILE A 2 -12.92 -25.34 -26.15
N PRO A 3 -11.66 -25.46 -25.66
CA PRO A 3 -11.30 -26.48 -24.71
C PRO A 3 -12.04 -26.25 -23.39
N GLN A 4 -12.60 -27.30 -22.79
CA GLN A 4 -13.14 -27.27 -21.42
C GLN A 4 -12.03 -27.71 -20.49
N PHE A 5 -11.73 -26.87 -19.46
CA PHE A 5 -10.72 -27.13 -18.45
C PHE A 5 -11.35 -27.18 -17.05
N ASP A 6 -12.55 -27.75 -16.95
CA ASP A 6 -13.38 -27.75 -15.73
C ASP A 6 -12.70 -28.43 -14.52
N ASP A 7 -11.83 -29.42 -14.79
CA ASP A 7 -11.10 -30.17 -13.75
C ASP A 7 -9.76 -29.54 -13.32
N PHE A 8 -9.45 -28.33 -13.79
CA PHE A 8 -8.21 -27.67 -13.41
C PHE A 8 -8.35 -26.95 -12.06
N HIS A 9 -7.75 -27.53 -11.02
CA HIS A 9 -7.69 -26.99 -9.65
C HIS A 9 -6.24 -26.63 -9.29
N GLY A 10 -5.81 -25.40 -9.57
CA GLY A 10 -4.46 -24.94 -9.23
C GLY A 10 -4.11 -23.62 -9.92
N ASP A 11 -2.97 -23.03 -9.53
CA ASP A 11 -2.54 -21.76 -10.11
C ASP A 11 -1.92 -21.94 -11.52
N SER A 12 -1.21 -23.06 -11.77
CA SER A 12 -0.66 -23.40 -13.09
C SER A 12 -0.43 -24.90 -13.22
N THR A 13 -0.61 -25.44 -14.43
CA THR A 13 -0.31 -26.82 -14.78
C THR A 13 0.00 -26.97 -16.27
N ARG A 14 0.57 -28.13 -16.68
CA ARG A 14 0.74 -28.49 -18.10
C ARG A 14 -0.15 -29.66 -18.50
N VAL A 15 -0.81 -29.52 -19.63
CA VAL A 15 -1.73 -30.53 -20.21
C VAL A 15 -1.36 -30.85 -21.66
N VAL A 16 -1.94 -31.92 -22.16
CA VAL A 16 -1.85 -32.26 -23.60
C VAL A 16 -2.69 -31.24 -24.36
N CYS A 17 -2.12 -30.67 -25.42
CA CYS A 17 -2.83 -29.68 -26.24
C CYS A 17 -3.93 -30.30 -27.07
N PRO A 18 -5.20 -29.93 -26.92
CA PRO A 18 -6.31 -30.47 -27.70
C PRO A 18 -6.29 -30.02 -29.18
N PHE A 19 -5.53 -28.96 -29.51
CA PHE A 19 -5.48 -28.44 -30.88
C PHE A 19 -4.45 -29.12 -31.78
N CYS A 20 -3.39 -29.70 -31.20
CA CYS A 20 -2.32 -30.30 -32.01
C CYS A 20 -1.85 -31.68 -31.54
N ALA A 21 -2.47 -32.25 -30.50
CA ALA A 21 -2.05 -33.56 -29.99
C ALA A 21 -2.13 -34.65 -31.05
N ASP A 22 -3.24 -34.72 -31.81
CA ASP A 22 -3.50 -35.76 -32.81
C ASP A 22 -2.61 -35.65 -34.06
N SER A 23 -2.09 -34.45 -34.33
CA SER A 23 -1.19 -34.19 -35.48
C SER A 23 0.29 -34.40 -35.16
N ARG A 24 0.64 -34.72 -33.90
CA ARG A 24 2.03 -34.84 -33.43
C ARG A 24 2.52 -36.28 -33.35
N ARG A 25 3.80 -36.46 -33.67
CA ARG A 25 4.49 -37.75 -33.50
C ARG A 25 4.51 -38.27 -32.05
N LYS A 26 4.43 -37.35 -31.07
CA LYS A 26 4.38 -37.64 -29.62
C LYS A 26 3.12 -36.99 -29.02
N SER A 27 1.96 -37.55 -29.28
CA SER A 27 0.63 -37.03 -28.92
C SER A 27 0.38 -36.82 -27.41
N ARG A 28 1.09 -37.55 -26.55
CA ARG A 28 0.91 -37.52 -25.09
C ARG A 28 1.77 -36.49 -24.36
N LEU A 29 2.62 -35.70 -25.03
CA LEU A 29 3.43 -34.68 -24.38
C LEU A 29 2.55 -33.51 -23.93
N LYS A 30 2.77 -33.08 -22.69
CA LYS A 30 2.06 -31.96 -22.06
C LYS A 30 2.74 -30.63 -22.45
N GLU A 31 2.35 -30.09 -23.60
CA GLU A 31 2.95 -28.89 -24.20
C GLU A 31 2.11 -27.63 -24.02
N MET A 32 0.89 -27.75 -23.49
CA MET A 32 0.03 -26.62 -23.22
C MET A 32 0.09 -26.27 -21.73
N THR A 33 0.45 -25.03 -21.43
CA THR A 33 0.39 -24.46 -20.07
C THR A 33 -0.97 -23.86 -19.84
N LEU A 34 -1.61 -24.19 -18.72
CA LEU A 34 -2.81 -23.55 -18.19
C LEU A 34 -2.41 -22.70 -17.00
N THR A 35 -2.91 -21.47 -16.91
CA THR A 35 -2.69 -20.57 -15.77
C THR A 35 -4.01 -19.96 -15.37
N ARG A 36 -4.39 -20.11 -14.09
CA ARG A 36 -5.62 -19.52 -13.55
C ARG A 36 -5.36 -18.07 -13.15
N GLN A 37 -6.21 -17.18 -13.63
CA GLN A 37 -6.22 -15.77 -13.28
C GLN A 37 -7.00 -15.54 -11.97
N ALA A 38 -6.83 -14.36 -11.38
CA ALA A 38 -7.51 -13.97 -10.15
C ALA A 38 -9.05 -13.91 -10.28
N ASP A 39 -9.57 -13.66 -11.49
CA ASP A 39 -11.00 -13.65 -11.83
C ASP A 39 -11.56 -15.06 -12.11
N GLY A 40 -10.72 -16.11 -11.99
CA GLY A 40 -11.08 -17.49 -12.27
C GLY A 40 -10.91 -17.91 -13.71
N ALA A 41 -10.64 -17.00 -14.65
CA ALA A 41 -10.35 -17.34 -16.04
C ALA A 41 -9.10 -18.22 -16.14
N VAL A 42 -9.12 -19.18 -17.06
CA VAL A 42 -7.96 -20.04 -17.35
C VAL A 42 -7.34 -19.60 -18.66
N LEU A 43 -6.16 -18.99 -18.58
CA LEU A 43 -5.33 -18.73 -19.76
C LEU A 43 -4.66 -20.02 -20.20
N TYR A 44 -4.61 -20.26 -21.51
CA TYR A 44 -3.86 -21.38 -22.06
C TYR A 44 -2.89 -20.91 -23.14
N TYR A 45 -1.72 -21.55 -23.19
CA TYR A 45 -0.71 -21.36 -24.23
C TYR A 45 -0.03 -22.68 -24.55
N CYS A 46 -0.03 -23.08 -25.81
CA CYS A 46 0.66 -24.28 -26.29
C CYS A 46 2.05 -23.92 -26.84
N HIS A 47 3.10 -24.47 -26.26
CA HIS A 47 4.48 -24.25 -26.68
C HIS A 47 4.84 -24.94 -28.01
N HIS A 48 3.96 -25.79 -28.56
CA HIS A 48 4.21 -26.50 -29.83
C HIS A 48 3.49 -25.84 -31.02
N CYS A 49 2.20 -25.50 -30.88
CA CYS A 49 1.40 -24.94 -31.99
C CYS A 49 1.00 -23.49 -31.77
N GLU A 50 1.50 -22.86 -30.71
CA GLU A 50 1.27 -21.46 -30.31
C GLU A 50 -0.21 -21.10 -30.10
N ALA A 51 -1.11 -22.09 -30.08
CA ALA A 51 -2.51 -21.87 -29.77
C ALA A 51 -2.62 -21.27 -28.36
N ASN A 52 -3.27 -20.13 -28.25
CA ASN A 52 -3.45 -19.39 -27.01
C ASN A 52 -4.86 -18.83 -26.90
N GLY A 53 -5.26 -18.50 -25.69
CA GLY A 53 -6.56 -17.90 -25.40
C GLY A 53 -6.91 -17.94 -23.93
N SER A 54 -8.15 -17.57 -23.64
CA SER A 54 -8.71 -17.66 -22.30
C SER A 54 -10.05 -18.41 -22.33
N VAL A 55 -10.27 -19.23 -21.30
CA VAL A 55 -11.56 -19.87 -21.04
C VAL A 55 -12.10 -19.30 -19.75
N GLN A 56 -13.22 -18.62 -19.82
CA GLN A 56 -13.94 -18.17 -18.62
C GLN A 56 -14.49 -19.41 -17.90
N PRO A 57 -14.46 -19.45 -16.57
CA PRO A 57 -15.12 -20.53 -15.84
C PRO A 57 -16.58 -20.58 -16.30
N ASN A 58 -17.08 -21.78 -16.54
CA ASN A 58 -18.49 -21.97 -16.83
C ASN A 58 -19.26 -21.27 -15.72
N LYS A 59 -20.03 -20.23 -16.07
CA LYS A 59 -20.96 -19.61 -15.12
C LYS A 59 -21.93 -20.75 -14.74
N GLN A 60 -21.67 -21.44 -13.62
CA GLN A 60 -22.72 -22.21 -13.01
C GLN A 60 -23.88 -21.23 -12.80
N GLU A 61 -24.92 -21.37 -13.60
CA GLU A 61 -26.18 -20.68 -13.35
C GLU A 61 -26.56 -20.99 -11.91
N TYR A 62 -26.40 -20.00 -11.06
CA TYR A 62 -26.87 -20.08 -9.67
C TYR A 62 -28.39 -20.24 -9.78
N GLN A 63 -28.88 -21.47 -9.72
CA GLN A 63 -30.31 -21.71 -9.66
C GLN A 63 -30.80 -21.11 -8.35
N LEU A 64 -31.51 -20.00 -8.47
CA LEU A 64 -32.27 -19.40 -7.37
C LEU A 64 -33.16 -20.51 -6.81
N SER A 65 -32.84 -20.98 -5.61
CA SER A 65 -33.71 -21.93 -4.88
C SER A 65 -35.10 -21.33 -4.80
N ALA A 66 -36.13 -22.13 -5.05
CA ALA A 66 -37.53 -21.71 -4.91
C ALA A 66 -37.71 -21.11 -3.51
N VAL A 67 -37.97 -19.82 -3.46
CA VAL A 67 -38.12 -19.09 -2.18
C VAL A 67 -39.50 -19.39 -1.60
N PRO A 68 -39.62 -20.00 -0.41
CA PRO A 68 -40.88 -20.13 0.26
C PRO A 68 -41.48 -18.74 0.48
N GLN A 69 -42.73 -18.54 0.09
CA GLN A 69 -43.41 -17.29 0.39
C GLN A 69 -43.74 -17.27 1.90
N PRO A 70 -43.30 -16.25 2.64
CA PRO A 70 -43.62 -16.13 4.05
C PRO A 70 -45.12 -15.90 4.20
N LYS A 71 -45.75 -16.67 5.14
CA LYS A 71 -47.14 -16.42 5.54
C LYS A 71 -47.13 -15.25 6.53
N VAL A 72 -47.49 -14.07 6.08
CA VAL A 72 -47.48 -12.85 6.89
C VAL A 72 -48.90 -12.41 7.16
N LEU A 73 -49.23 -12.19 8.43
CA LEU A 73 -50.43 -11.48 8.84
C LEU A 73 -50.10 -9.97 8.85
N GLU A 74 -50.49 -9.29 7.79
CA GLU A 74 -50.29 -7.86 7.65
C GLU A 74 -51.46 -7.09 8.25
N SER A 75 -51.18 -6.11 9.10
CA SER A 75 -52.14 -5.10 9.51
C SER A 75 -51.62 -3.70 9.16
N ALA A 76 -52.54 -2.76 8.93
CA ALA A 76 -52.15 -1.40 8.64
C ALA A 76 -51.38 -0.79 9.81
N LEU A 77 -50.41 0.07 9.49
CA LEU A 77 -49.72 0.88 10.50
C LEU A 77 -50.73 1.73 11.27
N LYS A 78 -50.58 1.76 12.60
CA LYS A 78 -51.41 2.59 13.49
C LYS A 78 -50.80 3.99 13.67
N SER A 79 -51.53 4.92 14.25
CA SER A 79 -51.10 6.32 14.43
C SER A 79 -49.72 6.44 15.12
N HIS A 80 -49.51 5.69 16.18
CA HIS A 80 -48.24 5.70 16.94
C HIS A 80 -47.03 5.19 16.12
N HIS A 81 -47.26 4.28 15.16
CA HIS A 81 -46.18 3.86 14.23
C HIS A 81 -45.83 5.00 13.28
N TYR A 82 -46.80 5.72 12.78
CA TYR A 82 -46.53 6.90 11.93
C TYR A 82 -45.88 8.04 12.72
N GLU A 83 -46.25 8.26 13.98
CA GLU A 83 -45.59 9.23 14.87
C GLU A 83 -44.10 8.86 15.07
N TYR A 84 -43.81 7.56 15.31
CA TYR A 84 -42.46 7.08 15.40
C TYR A 84 -41.69 7.30 14.09
N LEU A 85 -42.24 6.90 12.95
CA LEU A 85 -41.58 7.10 11.65
C LEU A 85 -41.33 8.60 11.38
N LYS A 86 -42.30 9.46 11.71
CA LYS A 86 -42.15 10.91 11.61
C LYS A 86 -41.05 11.45 12.52
N SER A 87 -40.91 10.92 13.74
CA SER A 87 -39.81 11.28 14.64
C SER A 87 -38.41 10.86 14.10
N ARG A 88 -38.40 9.91 13.17
CA ARG A 88 -37.23 9.47 12.42
C ARG A 88 -37.09 10.15 11.06
N GLY A 89 -37.88 11.23 10.79
CA GLY A 89 -37.85 11.99 9.55
C GLY A 89 -38.51 11.30 8.35
N ILE A 90 -39.19 10.16 8.57
CA ILE A 90 -39.80 9.36 7.50
C ILE A 90 -41.29 9.76 7.35
N SER A 91 -41.69 10.21 6.17
CA SER A 91 -43.07 10.58 5.84
C SER A 91 -43.99 9.36 5.68
N THR A 92 -45.30 9.62 5.75
CA THR A 92 -46.32 8.60 5.47
C THR A 92 -46.22 8.09 4.03
N GLU A 93 -45.83 8.93 3.08
CA GLU A 93 -45.64 8.60 1.68
C GLU A 93 -44.49 7.60 1.52
N THR A 94 -43.37 7.85 2.15
CA THR A 94 -42.19 6.94 2.13
C THR A 94 -42.53 5.60 2.82
N ALA A 95 -43.23 5.63 3.95
CA ALA A 95 -43.68 4.41 4.64
C ALA A 95 -44.62 3.55 3.76
N LYS A 96 -45.55 4.17 3.03
CA LYS A 96 -46.46 3.50 2.08
C LYS A 96 -45.69 2.96 0.88
N LYS A 97 -44.77 3.73 0.32
CA LYS A 97 -43.89 3.31 -0.77
C LYS A 97 -43.08 2.06 -0.39
N ALA A 98 -42.58 2.02 0.85
CA ALA A 98 -41.88 0.89 1.41
C ALA A 98 -42.78 -0.30 1.77
N ARG A 99 -44.12 -0.12 1.65
CA ARG A 99 -45.13 -1.12 2.05
C ARG A 99 -44.95 -1.59 3.48
N LEU A 100 -44.59 -0.67 4.40
CA LEU A 100 -44.44 -1.02 5.83
C LEU A 100 -45.83 -1.38 6.41
N PHE A 101 -45.82 -2.35 7.33
CA PHE A 101 -47.05 -2.80 7.97
C PHE A 101 -46.80 -3.06 9.47
N ALA A 102 -47.89 -3.19 10.25
CA ALA A 102 -47.81 -3.56 11.65
C ALA A 102 -48.02 -5.06 11.81
N GLY A 103 -47.44 -5.64 12.86
CA GLY A 103 -47.61 -7.03 13.25
C GLY A 103 -47.29 -7.25 14.71
N GLU A 104 -47.44 -8.48 15.14
CA GLU A 104 -46.98 -8.96 16.46
C GLU A 104 -46.05 -10.15 16.25
N LYS A 105 -44.89 -10.13 16.92
CA LYS A 105 -43.88 -11.17 16.80
C LYS A 105 -43.18 -11.41 18.13
N TRP A 106 -42.67 -12.62 18.30
CA TRP A 106 -41.77 -12.97 19.39
C TRP A 106 -40.36 -12.42 19.14
N PHE A 107 -39.85 -11.70 20.13
CA PHE A 107 -38.50 -11.16 20.10
C PHE A 107 -37.62 -11.82 21.16
N SER A 108 -36.66 -12.61 20.74
CA SER A 108 -35.84 -13.45 21.63
C SER A 108 -35.07 -12.65 22.67
N ARG A 109 -34.55 -11.47 22.28
CA ARG A 109 -33.79 -10.61 23.18
C ARG A 109 -34.66 -9.92 24.22
N LEU A 110 -35.88 -9.57 23.85
CA LEU A 110 -36.88 -9.01 24.78
C LEU A 110 -37.60 -10.10 25.59
N ASN A 111 -37.48 -11.36 25.16
CA ASN A 111 -38.15 -12.52 25.73
C ASN A 111 -39.68 -12.33 25.90
N LYS A 112 -40.31 -11.70 24.91
CA LYS A 112 -41.76 -11.45 24.87
C LYS A 112 -42.26 -11.28 23.44
N GLU A 113 -43.55 -11.48 23.28
CA GLU A 113 -44.27 -11.04 22.08
C GLU A 113 -44.47 -9.53 22.14
N SER A 114 -44.21 -8.85 21.04
CA SER A 114 -44.29 -7.38 20.96
C SER A 114 -44.85 -6.95 19.64
N GLU A 115 -45.60 -5.85 19.68
CA GLU A 115 -45.98 -5.09 18.47
C GLU A 115 -44.73 -4.70 17.71
N CYS A 116 -44.79 -4.72 16.37
CA CYS A 116 -43.63 -4.46 15.54
C CYS A 116 -44.03 -3.79 14.22
N ILE A 117 -43.02 -3.15 13.60
CA ILE A 117 -43.08 -2.69 12.23
C ILE A 117 -42.40 -3.72 11.34
N GLY A 118 -43.09 -4.21 10.32
CA GLY A 118 -42.57 -5.11 9.31
C GLY A 118 -41.99 -4.37 8.14
N PHE A 119 -40.77 -4.74 7.73
CA PHE A 119 -40.06 -4.29 6.54
C PHE A 119 -40.11 -5.45 5.53
N PRO A 120 -40.97 -5.39 4.51
CA PRO A 120 -41.12 -6.45 3.54
C PRO A 120 -40.03 -6.34 2.45
N TYR A 121 -39.46 -7.48 2.07
CA TYR A 121 -38.48 -7.62 1.00
C TYR A 121 -39.18 -8.24 -0.21
N PHE A 122 -39.06 -7.59 -1.34
CA PHE A 122 -39.68 -8.04 -2.58
C PHE A 122 -38.62 -8.39 -3.63
N ARG A 123 -38.96 -9.39 -4.46
CA ARG A 123 -38.21 -9.75 -5.67
C ARG A 123 -39.20 -10.06 -6.77
N ASN A 124 -39.10 -9.37 -7.89
CA ASN A 124 -40.01 -9.51 -9.04
C ASN A 124 -41.48 -9.42 -8.62
N GLY A 125 -41.81 -8.46 -7.75
CA GLY A 125 -43.15 -8.23 -7.22
C GLY A 125 -43.64 -9.21 -6.14
N SER A 126 -42.88 -10.27 -5.86
CA SER A 126 -43.24 -11.30 -4.84
C SER A 126 -42.55 -11.01 -3.52
N LEU A 127 -43.29 -11.16 -2.41
CA LEU A 127 -42.74 -11.06 -1.06
C LEU A 127 -41.84 -12.29 -0.78
N VAL A 128 -40.56 -12.03 -0.49
CA VAL A 128 -39.53 -13.05 -0.32
C VAL A 128 -38.98 -13.16 1.12
N ALA A 129 -39.04 -12.06 1.87
CA ALA A 129 -38.64 -12.03 3.28
C ALA A 129 -39.35 -10.89 4.03
N VAL A 130 -39.37 -10.95 5.36
CA VAL A 130 -39.76 -9.84 6.21
C VAL A 130 -38.80 -9.74 7.38
N LYS A 131 -38.37 -8.54 7.66
CA LYS A 131 -37.62 -8.19 8.88
C LYS A 131 -38.53 -7.34 9.76
N TYR A 132 -38.56 -7.66 11.02
CA TYR A 132 -39.44 -6.99 12.00
C TYR A 132 -38.59 -6.23 13.01
N ARG A 133 -39.03 -5.02 13.30
CA ARG A 133 -38.49 -4.19 14.38
C ARG A 133 -39.57 -4.06 15.48
N SER A 134 -39.24 -4.49 16.67
CA SER A 134 -40.14 -4.34 17.81
C SER A 134 -40.41 -2.89 18.17
N PHE A 135 -41.59 -2.63 18.72
CA PHE A 135 -42.04 -1.32 19.13
C PHE A 135 -42.62 -1.37 20.56
N PRO A 136 -42.36 -0.37 21.42
CA PRO A 136 -41.44 0.77 21.25
C PRO A 136 -39.96 0.41 21.43
N GLU A 137 -39.63 -0.65 22.17
CA GLU A 137 -38.27 -1.09 22.43
C GLU A 137 -37.60 -1.60 21.14
N LYS A 138 -36.31 -1.37 20.99
CA LYS A 138 -35.59 -1.72 19.77
C LYS A 138 -35.03 -3.15 19.86
N ASP A 139 -35.62 -4.07 19.11
CA ASP A 139 -35.06 -5.38 18.79
C ASP A 139 -35.47 -5.79 17.37
N PHE A 140 -34.78 -6.77 16.79
CA PHE A 140 -35.04 -7.23 15.43
C PHE A 140 -35.21 -8.75 15.38
N THR A 141 -36.14 -9.19 14.52
CA THR A 141 -36.30 -10.61 14.16
C THR A 141 -36.63 -10.69 12.67
N GLN A 142 -36.38 -11.86 12.07
CA GLN A 142 -36.72 -12.10 10.66
C GLN A 142 -37.68 -13.28 10.57
N GLU A 143 -38.54 -13.29 9.55
CA GLU A 143 -39.40 -14.41 9.23
C GLU A 143 -38.57 -15.64 8.85
N SER A 144 -38.91 -16.78 9.43
CA SER A 144 -38.21 -18.03 9.18
C SER A 144 -38.37 -18.47 7.72
N GLY A 145 -37.29 -18.92 7.10
CA GLY A 145 -37.28 -19.38 5.70
C GLY A 145 -37.32 -18.27 4.65
N GLY A 146 -37.24 -16.99 5.05
CA GLY A 146 -37.14 -15.88 4.12
C GLY A 146 -35.85 -15.90 3.30
N ALA A 147 -35.91 -15.34 2.09
CA ALA A 147 -34.74 -15.20 1.23
C ALA A 147 -33.72 -14.20 1.81
N HIS A 148 -32.45 -14.48 1.63
CA HIS A 148 -31.40 -13.48 1.83
C HIS A 148 -31.35 -12.55 0.60
N ASP A 149 -31.95 -11.38 0.72
CA ASP A 149 -32.02 -10.38 -0.34
C ASP A 149 -31.80 -8.96 0.19
N PHE A 150 -31.52 -8.00 -0.70
CA PHE A 150 -31.50 -6.60 -0.32
C PHE A 150 -32.92 -6.06 -0.11
N PHE A 151 -33.10 -5.25 0.92
CA PHE A 151 -34.32 -4.44 1.06
C PHE A 151 -34.38 -3.38 -0.04
N GLY A 152 -35.50 -3.28 -0.74
CA GLY A 152 -35.71 -2.30 -1.80
C GLY A 152 -35.19 -2.72 -3.17
N ILE A 153 -34.62 -3.91 -3.36
CA ILE A 153 -34.03 -4.37 -4.63
C ILE A 153 -35.03 -4.36 -5.80
N ASP A 154 -36.29 -4.57 -5.53
CA ASP A 154 -37.38 -4.64 -6.53
C ASP A 154 -37.69 -3.27 -7.17
N GLN A 155 -37.26 -2.17 -6.56
CA GLN A 155 -37.45 -0.80 -7.02
C GLN A 155 -36.26 -0.23 -7.77
N VAL A 156 -35.18 -1.00 -7.89
CA VAL A 156 -33.93 -0.51 -8.48
C VAL A 156 -34.06 -0.32 -9.99
N ASP A 157 -33.69 0.86 -10.44
CA ASP A 157 -33.44 1.15 -11.85
C ASP A 157 -31.96 0.82 -12.17
N PRO A 158 -31.67 -0.28 -12.85
CA PRO A 158 -30.29 -0.69 -13.10
C PRO A 158 -29.54 0.19 -14.09
N SER A 159 -30.21 1.16 -14.72
CA SER A 159 -29.56 2.16 -15.57
C SER A 159 -28.90 3.31 -14.79
N LYS A 160 -29.19 3.41 -13.49
CA LYS A 160 -28.71 4.47 -12.59
C LYS A 160 -27.70 3.93 -11.56
N PRO A 161 -26.87 4.79 -10.97
CA PRO A 161 -26.04 4.41 -9.84
C PRO A 161 -26.88 3.83 -8.70
N LEU A 162 -26.40 2.73 -8.11
CA LEU A 162 -27.05 2.06 -6.98
C LEU A 162 -26.38 2.44 -5.68
N ILE A 163 -27.16 2.80 -4.66
CA ILE A 163 -26.66 3.10 -3.32
C ILE A 163 -26.96 1.91 -2.41
N ILE A 164 -25.94 1.42 -1.69
CA ILE A 164 -26.10 0.36 -0.68
C ILE A 164 -25.78 0.91 0.70
N VAL A 165 -26.75 0.81 1.62
CA VAL A 165 -26.65 1.21 3.02
C VAL A 165 -26.74 0.02 3.96
N GLU A 166 -26.50 0.24 5.26
CA GLU A 166 -26.51 -0.85 6.25
C GLU A 166 -27.93 -1.22 6.69
N GLY A 167 -28.79 -0.26 6.98
CA GLY A 167 -30.10 -0.46 7.58
C GLY A 167 -31.26 -0.02 6.70
N GLU A 168 -32.45 -0.62 6.96
CA GLU A 168 -33.69 -0.26 6.27
C GLU A 168 -34.06 1.19 6.51
N MET A 169 -33.80 1.72 7.72
CA MET A 169 -34.07 3.12 8.05
C MET A 169 -33.21 4.08 7.25
N ASP A 170 -31.96 3.68 6.92
CA ASP A 170 -31.08 4.48 6.08
C ASP A 170 -31.56 4.49 4.63
N ALA A 171 -32.02 3.33 4.11
CA ALA A 171 -32.64 3.27 2.79
C ALA A 171 -33.90 4.17 2.73
N LEU A 172 -34.74 4.14 3.75
CA LEU A 172 -35.90 5.05 3.83
C LEU A 172 -35.50 6.51 3.92
N SER A 173 -34.40 6.83 4.58
CA SER A 173 -33.87 8.20 4.69
C SER A 173 -33.40 8.73 3.33
N LEU A 174 -32.77 7.88 2.52
CA LEU A 174 -32.41 8.21 1.14
C LEU A 174 -33.65 8.40 0.26
N TRP A 175 -34.64 7.50 0.35
CA TRP A 175 -35.92 7.65 -0.38
C TRP A 175 -36.66 8.94 0.02
N GLU A 176 -36.64 9.31 1.30
CA GLU A 176 -37.19 10.54 1.81
C GLU A 176 -36.48 11.79 1.24
N ALA A 177 -35.18 11.68 0.96
CA ALA A 177 -34.40 12.70 0.28
C ALA A 177 -34.60 12.72 -1.25
N GLY A 178 -35.43 11.82 -1.82
CA GLY A 178 -35.69 11.69 -3.25
C GLY A 178 -34.65 10.83 -4.00
N ILE A 179 -33.84 10.03 -3.28
CA ILE A 179 -32.87 9.11 -3.87
C ILE A 179 -33.45 7.70 -3.82
N ASP A 180 -34.25 7.36 -4.82
CA ASP A 180 -35.03 6.11 -4.85
C ASP A 180 -34.16 4.86 -5.13
N ASN A 181 -33.02 5.02 -5.78
CA ASN A 181 -32.14 3.91 -6.17
C ASN A 181 -31.19 3.48 -5.03
N ALA A 182 -31.76 3.35 -3.83
CA ALA A 182 -31.06 2.97 -2.61
C ALA A 182 -31.65 1.68 -2.03
N ILE A 183 -30.78 0.79 -1.57
CA ILE A 183 -31.11 -0.51 -0.99
C ILE A 183 -30.33 -0.72 0.30
N SER A 184 -30.82 -1.60 1.21
CA SER A 184 -30.07 -1.97 2.41
C SER A 184 -29.76 -3.46 2.48
N VAL A 185 -28.70 -3.80 3.19
CA VAL A 185 -28.36 -5.21 3.46
C VAL A 185 -29.36 -5.84 4.44
N PRO A 186 -29.67 -7.16 4.32
CA PRO A 186 -30.66 -7.82 5.18
C PRO A 186 -30.19 -8.05 6.61
N GLY A 187 -28.89 -8.14 6.82
CA GLY A 187 -28.27 -8.41 8.11
C GLY A 187 -27.36 -7.29 8.55
N GLY A 188 -27.00 -7.24 9.82
CA GLY A 188 -26.04 -6.26 10.33
C GLY A 188 -24.63 -6.43 9.75
N ALA A 189 -23.80 -5.39 9.88
CA ALA A 189 -22.42 -5.39 9.45
C ALA A 189 -21.57 -6.47 10.13
N PRO A 190 -20.55 -7.01 9.47
CA PRO A 190 -19.59 -7.91 10.08
C PRO A 190 -18.66 -7.13 11.03
N ILE A 191 -18.20 -7.77 12.12
CA ILE A 191 -17.27 -7.13 13.06
C ILE A 191 -15.90 -6.89 12.40
N LYS A 192 -15.49 -7.77 11.47
CA LYS A 192 -14.23 -7.69 10.73
C LYS A 192 -14.36 -8.25 9.32
N VAL A 193 -13.47 -7.86 8.46
CA VAL A 193 -13.34 -8.41 7.10
C VAL A 193 -12.89 -9.86 7.19
N ALA A 194 -13.44 -10.72 6.35
CA ALA A 194 -13.08 -12.15 6.29
C ALA A 194 -11.70 -12.32 5.61
N ASP A 195 -10.93 -13.28 6.12
CA ASP A 195 -9.64 -13.66 5.52
C ASP A 195 -9.86 -14.52 4.26
N GLY A 196 -9.00 -14.33 3.25
CA GLY A 196 -8.95 -15.16 2.04
C GLY A 196 -10.00 -14.85 0.96
N LYS A 197 -10.00 -15.66 -0.10
CA LYS A 197 -10.97 -15.56 -1.20
C LYS A 197 -12.30 -16.19 -0.79
N VAL A 198 -13.41 -15.56 -1.16
CA VAL A 198 -14.76 -16.06 -0.89
C VAL A 198 -15.33 -16.61 -2.19
N LEU A 199 -15.70 -17.89 -2.18
CA LEU A 199 -16.39 -18.54 -3.31
C LEU A 199 -17.91 -18.28 -3.18
N PRO A 200 -18.60 -17.93 -4.27
CA PRO A 200 -20.04 -17.65 -4.23
C PRO A 200 -20.88 -18.77 -3.62
N SER A 201 -20.52 -20.02 -3.88
CA SER A 201 -21.23 -21.21 -3.35
C SER A 201 -21.10 -21.41 -1.84
N GLU A 202 -20.09 -20.83 -1.20
CA GLU A 202 -19.78 -20.97 0.22
C GLU A 202 -20.19 -19.73 1.02
N ASP A 203 -20.53 -18.64 0.34
CA ASP A 203 -20.75 -17.31 0.92
C ASP A 203 -22.18 -17.10 1.41
N LYS A 204 -22.62 -17.94 2.33
CA LYS A 204 -24.00 -17.90 2.86
C LYS A 204 -24.36 -16.55 3.48
N LYS A 205 -23.42 -15.91 4.16
CA LYS A 205 -23.66 -14.62 4.85
C LYS A 205 -23.96 -13.48 3.88
N PHE A 206 -23.32 -13.48 2.71
CA PHE A 206 -23.47 -12.45 1.67
C PHE A 206 -24.21 -13.00 0.43
N ALA A 207 -25.00 -14.06 0.58
CA ALA A 207 -25.78 -14.63 -0.51
C ALA A 207 -26.65 -13.60 -1.23
N PHE A 208 -27.10 -12.56 -0.54
CA PHE A 208 -27.87 -11.45 -1.11
C PHE A 208 -27.12 -10.69 -2.21
N VAL A 209 -25.78 -10.57 -2.14
CA VAL A 209 -24.96 -9.96 -3.20
C VAL A 209 -25.01 -10.82 -4.48
N TRP A 210 -24.86 -12.13 -4.32
CA TRP A 210 -24.89 -13.06 -5.44
C TRP A 210 -26.29 -13.19 -6.04
N ASN A 211 -27.32 -13.12 -5.22
CA ASN A 211 -28.72 -13.09 -5.64
C ASN A 211 -29.07 -11.84 -6.45
N ALA A 212 -28.42 -10.68 -6.17
CA ALA A 212 -28.64 -9.41 -6.85
C ALA A 212 -27.67 -9.19 -8.02
N ARG A 213 -26.89 -10.20 -8.43
CA ARG A 213 -25.79 -10.05 -9.39
C ARG A 213 -26.22 -9.42 -10.71
N ASP A 214 -27.37 -9.81 -11.25
CA ASP A 214 -27.86 -9.28 -12.53
C ASP A 214 -28.14 -7.77 -12.48
N VAL A 215 -28.62 -7.27 -11.33
CA VAL A 215 -28.83 -5.85 -11.09
C VAL A 215 -27.49 -5.15 -10.93
N LEU A 216 -26.61 -5.72 -10.09
CA LEU A 216 -25.29 -5.17 -9.81
C LEU A 216 -24.41 -5.12 -11.07
N GLU A 217 -24.49 -6.11 -11.97
CA GLU A 217 -23.75 -6.11 -13.23
C GLU A 217 -24.21 -5.01 -14.20
N LYS A 218 -25.50 -4.74 -14.28
CA LYS A 218 -26.08 -3.74 -15.17
C LYS A 218 -25.91 -2.31 -14.67
N THR A 219 -25.81 -2.12 -13.37
CA THR A 219 -25.65 -0.81 -12.72
C THR A 219 -24.31 -0.17 -13.13
N PRO A 220 -24.27 1.13 -13.49
CA PRO A 220 -23.02 1.80 -13.93
C PRO A 220 -21.93 1.80 -12.84
N TYR A 221 -22.30 2.06 -11.60
CA TYR A 221 -21.44 1.94 -10.42
C TYR A 221 -22.29 1.84 -9.15
N VAL A 222 -21.68 1.38 -8.07
CA VAL A 222 -22.31 1.19 -6.76
C VAL A 222 -21.68 2.16 -5.75
N ILE A 223 -22.51 2.91 -5.02
CA ILE A 223 -22.07 3.75 -3.90
C ILE A 223 -22.28 2.96 -2.61
N LEU A 224 -21.19 2.67 -1.92
CA LEU A 224 -21.21 2.07 -0.59
C LEU A 224 -21.35 3.19 0.44
N ALA A 225 -22.50 3.26 1.06
CA ALA A 225 -22.91 4.31 1.97
C ALA A 225 -23.28 3.72 3.34
N THR A 226 -22.37 2.87 3.85
CA THR A 226 -22.51 2.16 5.13
C THR A 226 -22.22 3.09 6.31
N ASP A 227 -22.56 2.63 7.53
CA ASP A 227 -22.29 3.36 8.76
C ASP A 227 -20.81 3.74 8.88
N GLN A 228 -20.52 4.90 9.48
CA GLN A 228 -19.16 5.44 9.58
C GLN A 228 -18.36 4.85 10.76
N ASP A 229 -18.81 3.74 11.31
CA ASP A 229 -18.11 3.00 12.38
C ASP A 229 -17.29 1.81 11.82
N GLY A 230 -16.56 1.12 12.70
CA GLY A 230 -15.71 -0.01 12.31
C GLY A 230 -16.44 -1.15 11.60
N PRO A 231 -17.60 -1.64 12.11
CA PRO A 231 -18.43 -2.62 11.42
C PRO A 231 -18.91 -2.16 10.03
N GLY A 232 -19.38 -0.91 9.90
CA GLY A 232 -19.81 -0.33 8.62
C GLY A 232 -18.67 -0.26 7.60
N GLN A 233 -17.45 0.07 8.02
CA GLN A 233 -16.27 0.03 7.15
C GLN A 233 -15.93 -1.41 6.73
N ALA A 234 -16.06 -2.39 7.62
CA ALA A 234 -15.87 -3.80 7.28
C ALA A 234 -16.95 -4.29 6.29
N LEU A 235 -18.20 -3.83 6.42
CA LEU A 235 -19.26 -4.12 5.47
C LEU A 235 -18.94 -3.53 4.08
N ALA A 236 -18.48 -2.29 4.01
CA ALA A 236 -18.08 -1.66 2.75
C ALA A 236 -16.98 -2.44 2.03
N GLU A 237 -15.94 -2.88 2.76
CA GLU A 237 -14.85 -3.71 2.20
C GLU A 237 -15.39 -5.06 1.70
N GLU A 238 -16.24 -5.73 2.47
CA GLU A 238 -16.83 -7.02 2.10
C GLU A 238 -17.73 -6.92 0.86
N LEU A 239 -18.51 -5.84 0.74
CA LEU A 239 -19.32 -5.56 -0.45
C LEU A 239 -18.43 -5.25 -1.65
N ALA A 240 -17.43 -4.38 -1.49
CA ALA A 240 -16.51 -4.00 -2.57
C ALA A 240 -15.73 -5.20 -3.12
N ARG A 241 -15.33 -6.15 -2.26
CA ARG A 241 -14.65 -7.39 -2.68
C ARG A 241 -15.50 -8.30 -3.57
N ARG A 242 -16.84 -8.29 -3.38
CA ARG A 242 -17.79 -9.13 -4.12
C ARG A 242 -18.33 -8.48 -5.37
N ILE A 243 -18.54 -7.16 -5.31
CA ILE A 243 -19.09 -6.37 -6.42
C ILE A 243 -17.98 -6.03 -7.45
N GLY A 244 -16.73 -5.84 -6.96
CA GLY A 244 -15.60 -5.31 -7.69
C GLY A 244 -15.28 -3.89 -7.22
N LYS A 245 -14.06 -3.69 -6.69
CA LYS A 245 -13.62 -2.38 -6.15
C LYS A 245 -13.63 -1.27 -7.20
N GLU A 246 -13.35 -1.63 -8.45
CA GLU A 246 -13.36 -0.72 -9.61
C GLU A 246 -14.74 -0.18 -9.95
N LYS A 247 -15.80 -0.90 -9.56
CA LYS A 247 -17.19 -0.53 -9.75
C LYS A 247 -17.79 0.22 -8.56
N CYS A 248 -17.06 0.26 -7.44
CA CYS A 248 -17.54 0.84 -6.19
C CYS A 248 -17.04 2.28 -6.00
N ARG A 249 -17.88 3.08 -5.36
CA ARG A 249 -17.56 4.37 -4.74
C ARG A 249 -17.89 4.29 -3.25
N ILE A 250 -17.30 5.16 -2.44
CA ILE A 250 -17.56 5.23 -1.01
C ILE A 250 -18.06 6.62 -0.65
N ALA A 251 -19.20 6.67 0.04
CA ALA A 251 -19.71 7.90 0.65
C ALA A 251 -19.09 8.06 2.04
N LYS A 252 -18.57 9.26 2.34
CA LYS A 252 -18.02 9.63 3.65
C LYS A 252 -18.82 10.79 4.22
N PHE A 253 -19.18 10.69 5.49
CA PHE A 253 -19.93 11.73 6.20
C PHE A 253 -19.61 11.67 7.70
N GLU A 254 -19.92 12.73 8.45
CA GLU A 254 -19.54 12.87 9.86
C GLU A 254 -20.46 12.15 10.84
N LYS A 255 -21.75 12.02 10.49
CA LYS A 255 -22.74 11.32 11.31
C LYS A 255 -22.53 9.81 11.26
N LYS A 256 -23.17 9.10 12.17
CA LYS A 256 -23.08 7.67 12.20
C LYS A 256 -23.75 7.01 11.00
N ASP A 257 -25.00 7.37 10.74
CA ASP A 257 -25.87 6.79 9.70
C ASP A 257 -26.68 7.86 8.96
N PHE A 258 -27.32 7.50 7.86
CA PHE A 258 -28.11 8.46 7.05
C PHE A 258 -29.39 8.92 7.74
N ASN A 259 -29.93 8.17 8.67
CA ASN A 259 -31.08 8.63 9.43
C ASN A 259 -30.70 9.73 10.43
N GLU A 260 -29.48 9.70 10.98
CA GLU A 260 -28.97 10.84 11.75
C GLU A 260 -28.73 12.07 10.89
N VAL A 261 -28.22 11.92 9.65
CA VAL A 261 -28.07 13.04 8.71
C VAL A 261 -29.42 13.65 8.36
N LEU A 262 -30.44 12.83 8.07
CA LEU A 262 -31.78 13.28 7.74
C LEU A 262 -32.41 14.12 8.86
N ASN A 263 -32.21 13.71 10.11
CA ASN A 263 -32.81 14.36 11.28
C ASN A 263 -31.96 15.49 11.87
N ASP A 264 -30.78 15.76 11.33
CA ASP A 264 -29.97 16.89 11.77
C ASP A 264 -30.56 18.21 11.27
N PRO A 265 -30.89 19.17 12.16
CA PRO A 265 -31.49 20.44 11.77
C PRO A 265 -30.64 21.28 10.81
N THR A 266 -29.33 21.02 10.77
CA THR A 266 -28.37 21.77 9.95
C THR A 266 -28.04 21.07 8.63
N GLN A 267 -28.44 19.80 8.46
CA GLN A 267 -28.06 18.96 7.32
C GLN A 267 -29.30 18.56 6.48
N GLY A 268 -30.07 17.59 6.93
CA GLY A 268 -31.31 17.19 6.27
C GLY A 268 -31.12 16.57 4.87
N LYS A 269 -32.18 16.69 4.05
CA LYS A 269 -32.26 16.04 2.71
C LYS A 269 -31.19 16.53 1.73
N GLU A 270 -30.85 17.83 1.77
CA GLU A 270 -29.85 18.40 0.86
C GLU A 270 -28.43 17.90 1.16
N ALA A 271 -28.09 17.73 2.45
CA ALA A 271 -26.81 17.14 2.83
C ALA A 271 -26.69 15.68 2.36
N ILE A 272 -27.77 14.90 2.45
CA ILE A 272 -27.79 13.53 1.92
C ILE A 272 -27.44 13.51 0.43
N LYS A 273 -28.05 14.40 -0.37
CA LYS A 273 -27.74 14.50 -1.81
C LYS A 273 -26.28 14.86 -2.06
N GLN A 274 -25.78 15.86 -1.35
CA GLN A 274 -24.37 16.28 -1.46
C GLN A 274 -23.39 15.16 -1.09
N ILE A 275 -23.67 14.37 -0.04
CA ILE A 275 -22.88 13.21 0.36
C ILE A 275 -22.85 12.17 -0.75
N ILE A 276 -23.99 11.85 -1.34
CA ILE A 276 -24.07 10.84 -2.40
C ILE A 276 -23.39 11.32 -3.68
N ASP A 277 -23.63 12.58 -4.09
CA ASP A 277 -22.98 13.17 -5.27
C ASP A 277 -21.46 13.30 -5.09
N GLY A 278 -21.00 13.54 -3.86
CA GLY A 278 -19.59 13.61 -3.48
C GLY A 278 -18.89 12.26 -3.28
N ALA A 279 -19.57 11.12 -3.51
CA ALA A 279 -18.97 9.81 -3.30
C ALA A 279 -17.71 9.57 -4.15
N ALA A 280 -16.60 9.31 -3.48
CA ALA A 280 -15.29 9.11 -4.12
C ALA A 280 -15.11 7.66 -4.62
N PRO A 281 -14.30 7.41 -5.67
CA PRO A 281 -13.94 6.05 -6.07
C PRO A 281 -13.41 5.23 -4.89
N TYR A 282 -13.77 3.94 -4.86
CA TYR A 282 -13.30 3.04 -3.80
C TYR A 282 -11.76 2.91 -3.85
N PRO A 283 -11.05 3.05 -2.73
CA PRO A 283 -9.59 2.99 -2.73
C PRO A 283 -9.07 1.62 -3.20
N ILE A 284 -8.28 1.62 -4.26
CA ILE A 284 -7.58 0.43 -4.76
C ILE A 284 -6.11 0.56 -4.38
N SER A 285 -5.57 -0.45 -3.70
CA SER A 285 -4.16 -0.43 -3.30
C SER A 285 -3.24 -0.24 -4.52
N GLY A 286 -2.40 0.78 -4.46
CA GLY A 286 -1.47 1.12 -5.55
C GLY A 286 -2.06 1.96 -6.69
N LEU A 287 -3.35 2.32 -6.63
CA LEU A 287 -4.01 3.26 -7.55
C LEU A 287 -4.55 4.44 -6.74
N SER A 288 -4.14 5.64 -7.11
CA SER A 288 -4.57 6.88 -6.46
C SER A 288 -4.94 7.92 -7.51
N ASP A 289 -6.00 8.63 -7.28
CA ASP A 289 -6.38 9.79 -8.06
C ASP A 289 -5.44 10.99 -7.76
N ALA A 290 -5.23 11.87 -8.74
CA ALA A 290 -4.37 13.04 -8.58
C ALA A 290 -4.84 13.97 -7.44
N SER A 291 -6.14 14.04 -7.17
CA SER A 291 -6.70 14.83 -6.07
C SER A 291 -6.19 14.41 -4.69
N THR A 292 -5.85 13.13 -4.52
CA THR A 292 -5.23 12.58 -3.29
C THR A 292 -3.92 13.30 -2.92
N TYR A 293 -3.26 13.91 -3.89
CA TYR A 293 -1.99 14.61 -3.72
C TYR A 293 -2.14 16.14 -3.64
N ALA A 294 -3.37 16.69 -3.63
CA ALA A 294 -3.62 18.12 -3.70
C ALA A 294 -2.91 18.91 -2.59
N ASP A 295 -3.00 18.47 -1.34
CA ASP A 295 -2.35 19.15 -0.21
C ASP A 295 -0.83 19.13 -0.33
N ARG A 296 -0.27 17.98 -0.75
CA ARG A 296 1.17 17.85 -0.99
C ARG A 296 1.63 18.72 -2.16
N LEU A 297 0.81 18.87 -3.22
CA LEU A 297 1.09 19.76 -4.34
C LEU A 297 1.05 21.23 -3.91
N ASN A 298 0.08 21.62 -3.08
CA ASN A 298 0.00 22.97 -2.52
C ASN A 298 1.21 23.28 -1.63
N ASP A 299 1.64 22.32 -0.82
CA ASP A 299 2.86 22.43 -0.01
C ASP A 299 4.10 22.58 -0.90
N LEU A 300 4.23 21.77 -1.94
CA LEU A 300 5.33 21.86 -2.90
C LEU A 300 5.31 23.18 -3.67
N PHE A 301 4.15 23.70 -4.02
CA PHE A 301 4.02 24.97 -4.71
C PHE A 301 4.41 26.16 -3.81
N SER A 302 3.99 26.14 -2.55
CA SER A 302 4.22 27.24 -1.60
C SER A 302 5.63 27.23 -0.99
N LYS A 303 6.19 26.04 -0.68
CA LYS A 303 7.49 25.87 -0.02
C LYS A 303 8.62 25.53 -0.99
N GLY A 304 8.28 25.18 -2.25
CA GLY A 304 9.23 24.64 -3.23
C GLY A 304 9.65 23.20 -2.89
N THR A 305 10.47 22.61 -3.74
CA THR A 305 11.04 21.27 -3.49
C THR A 305 12.14 21.31 -2.42
N GLY A 306 12.58 22.52 -2.01
CA GLY A 306 13.78 22.70 -1.18
C GLY A 306 15.06 22.21 -1.85
N LYS A 307 16.19 22.80 -1.55
CA LYS A 307 17.48 22.14 -1.81
C LYS A 307 17.60 20.95 -0.84
N GLY A 308 18.33 19.91 -1.22
CA GLY A 308 18.71 18.86 -0.28
C GLY A 308 19.51 19.45 0.91
N PHE A 309 19.73 18.64 1.91
CA PHE A 309 20.52 19.02 3.09
C PHE A 309 22.00 19.16 2.70
N SER A 310 22.66 20.19 3.23
CA SER A 310 24.07 20.47 2.99
C SER A 310 24.95 19.31 3.45
N THR A 311 25.92 18.95 2.62
CA THR A 311 26.99 17.98 2.96
C THR A 311 27.99 18.54 3.97
N GLY A 312 27.93 19.86 4.21
CA GLY A 312 28.91 20.60 5.03
C GLY A 312 30.10 21.14 4.23
N TYR A 313 30.06 20.99 2.90
CA TYR A 313 31.07 21.52 1.97
C TYR A 313 30.39 22.31 0.85
N ALA A 314 30.65 23.61 0.77
CA ALA A 314 30.03 24.46 -0.23
C ALA A 314 30.36 24.02 -1.67
N SER A 315 31.58 23.54 -1.89
CA SER A 315 32.03 23.00 -3.17
C SER A 315 31.24 21.75 -3.57
N VAL A 316 30.99 20.83 -2.65
CA VAL A 316 30.17 19.63 -2.91
C VAL A 316 28.70 20.01 -3.05
N ASP A 317 28.18 20.92 -2.22
CA ASP A 317 26.79 21.39 -2.25
C ASP A 317 26.42 22.09 -3.57
N SER A 318 27.42 22.59 -4.31
CA SER A 318 27.20 23.16 -5.64
C SER A 318 26.76 22.11 -6.67
N ILE A 319 27.14 20.84 -6.48
CA ILE A 319 26.88 19.74 -7.41
C ILE A 319 26.05 18.61 -6.79
N TYR A 320 26.00 18.49 -5.44
CA TYR A 320 25.25 17.45 -4.74
C TYR A 320 24.85 17.89 -3.35
N THR A 321 23.60 17.68 -2.98
CA THR A 321 23.05 17.80 -1.64
C THR A 321 22.32 16.51 -1.26
N VAL A 322 22.05 16.27 0.01
CA VAL A 322 21.45 15.02 0.50
C VAL A 322 19.95 15.17 0.69
N ALA A 323 19.15 14.41 -0.03
CA ALA A 323 17.69 14.44 0.12
C ALA A 323 17.15 13.13 0.68
N PRO A 324 16.23 13.17 1.67
CA PRO A 324 15.54 11.97 2.15
C PRO A 324 14.80 11.23 1.04
N GLY A 325 14.52 9.95 1.25
CA GLY A 325 13.82 9.12 0.28
C GLY A 325 14.61 8.73 -0.96
N GLN A 326 15.92 8.98 -1.01
CA GLN A 326 16.79 8.73 -2.16
C GLN A 326 17.92 7.75 -1.86
N LEU A 327 18.41 7.12 -2.92
CA LEU A 327 19.56 6.22 -2.93
C LEU A 327 20.76 6.91 -3.60
N THR A 328 21.83 7.12 -2.84
CA THR A 328 23.13 7.55 -3.37
C THR A 328 24.11 6.38 -3.36
N VAL A 329 24.65 6.05 -4.53
CA VAL A 329 25.74 5.07 -4.67
C VAL A 329 27.07 5.79 -4.66
N VAL A 330 27.98 5.35 -3.78
CA VAL A 330 29.33 5.91 -3.68
C VAL A 330 30.33 4.86 -4.14
N THR A 331 31.09 5.18 -5.18
CA THR A 331 32.11 4.30 -5.75
C THR A 331 33.51 4.92 -5.74
N GLY A 332 34.50 4.16 -6.07
CA GLY A 332 35.92 4.55 -6.12
C GLY A 332 36.82 3.36 -5.85
N TYR A 333 38.09 3.45 -6.19
CA TYR A 333 39.05 2.37 -5.97
C TYR A 333 39.25 2.06 -4.48
N PRO A 334 39.75 0.87 -4.13
CA PRO A 334 40.19 0.58 -2.77
C PRO A 334 41.14 1.67 -2.26
N SER A 335 41.00 2.04 -0.99
CA SER A 335 41.80 3.10 -0.34
C SER A 335 41.63 4.52 -0.91
N SER A 336 40.62 4.77 -1.77
CA SER A 336 40.32 6.13 -2.28
C SER A 336 39.65 7.05 -1.24
N GLY A 337 39.18 6.52 -0.10
CA GLY A 337 38.57 7.31 0.97
C GLY A 337 37.04 7.34 0.94
N LYS A 338 36.36 6.42 0.23
CA LYS A 338 34.88 6.34 0.14
C LYS A 338 34.20 6.35 1.50
N SER A 339 34.58 5.41 2.36
CA SER A 339 33.99 5.26 3.71
C SER A 339 34.25 6.52 4.56
N ASN A 340 35.46 7.09 4.50
CA ASN A 340 35.78 8.32 5.21
C ASN A 340 34.94 9.52 4.72
N PHE A 341 34.68 9.60 3.41
CA PHE A 341 33.84 10.66 2.83
C PHE A 341 32.39 10.50 3.27
N VAL A 342 31.84 9.28 3.27
CA VAL A 342 30.50 9.00 3.76
C VAL A 342 30.39 9.28 5.26
N ASP A 343 31.38 8.84 6.07
CA ASP A 343 31.44 9.11 7.51
C ASP A 343 31.44 10.61 7.81
N GLN A 344 32.21 11.39 7.04
CA GLN A 344 32.26 12.84 7.18
C GLN A 344 30.91 13.49 6.85
N ILE A 345 30.25 13.06 5.77
CA ILE A 345 28.90 13.56 5.44
C ILE A 345 27.91 13.20 6.53
N MET A 346 27.95 11.98 7.07
CA MET A 346 27.08 11.58 8.18
C MET A 346 27.28 12.48 9.40
N VAL A 347 28.53 12.72 9.81
CA VAL A 347 28.85 13.60 10.95
C VAL A 347 28.39 15.04 10.70
N ASN A 348 28.55 15.55 9.48
CA ASN A 348 28.09 16.88 9.12
C ASN A 348 26.57 16.99 9.16
N LEU A 349 25.84 16.03 8.59
CA LEU A 349 24.38 15.98 8.62
C LEU A 349 23.82 15.82 10.04
N ALA A 350 24.46 14.98 10.86
CA ALA A 350 24.08 14.82 12.27
C ALA A 350 24.35 16.11 13.07
N SER A 351 25.47 16.78 12.83
CA SER A 351 25.83 18.00 13.54
C SER A 351 25.01 19.22 13.15
N ASN A 352 24.70 19.38 11.86
CA ASN A 352 24.07 20.58 11.32
C ASN A 352 22.55 20.46 11.19
N HIS A 353 22.03 19.25 11.11
CA HIS A 353 20.62 18.97 10.79
C HIS A 353 19.96 17.94 11.70
N ASP A 354 20.64 17.50 12.76
CA ASP A 354 20.17 16.51 13.73
C ASP A 354 19.73 15.18 13.09
N TRP A 355 20.41 14.80 12.00
CA TRP A 355 20.15 13.52 11.37
C TRP A 355 20.65 12.37 12.24
N LYS A 356 19.88 11.29 12.26
CA LYS A 356 20.26 10.04 12.89
C LYS A 356 20.47 8.96 11.84
N PHE A 357 21.42 8.09 12.07
CA PHE A 357 21.86 7.10 11.10
C PHE A 357 21.80 5.67 11.64
N ALA A 358 21.46 4.72 10.77
CA ALA A 358 21.82 3.33 10.95
C ALA A 358 23.02 3.00 10.03
N VAL A 359 24.03 2.37 10.58
CA VAL A 359 25.27 2.07 9.86
C VAL A 359 25.47 0.57 9.83
N CYS A 360 25.50 -0.02 8.63
CA CYS A 360 25.87 -1.40 8.37
C CYS A 360 27.25 -1.38 7.69
N SER A 361 28.30 -1.56 8.48
CA SER A 361 29.69 -1.64 8.02
C SER A 361 30.20 -3.07 8.15
N PHE A 362 30.70 -3.62 7.05
CA PHE A 362 31.25 -4.96 7.00
C PHE A 362 32.79 -5.01 7.12
N GLU A 363 33.43 -3.88 6.80
CA GLU A 363 34.90 -3.80 6.81
C GLU A 363 35.46 -3.34 8.15
N ASN A 364 34.67 -2.64 8.97
CA ASN A 364 35.12 -2.07 10.22
C ASN A 364 34.34 -2.68 11.41
N GLN A 365 35.04 -3.09 12.44
CA GLN A 365 34.43 -3.41 13.72
C GLN A 365 33.74 -2.16 14.28
N PRO A 366 32.58 -2.29 14.91
CA PRO A 366 31.82 -1.15 15.44
C PRO A 366 32.64 -0.21 16.31
N GLU A 367 33.50 -0.75 17.16
CA GLU A 367 34.35 0.04 18.07
C GLU A 367 35.31 0.96 17.29
N ILE A 368 35.92 0.44 16.24
CA ILE A 368 36.86 1.20 15.40
C ILE A 368 36.10 2.24 14.58
N HIS A 369 34.92 1.91 14.10
CA HIS A 369 34.09 2.87 13.38
C HIS A 369 33.62 4.02 14.30
N ILE A 370 33.22 3.70 15.55
CA ILE A 370 32.86 4.70 16.57
C ILE A 370 34.03 5.66 16.81
N THR A 371 35.28 5.13 16.96
CA THR A 371 36.44 6.03 17.17
C THR A 371 36.62 6.99 16.02
N ARG A 372 36.44 6.55 14.77
CA ARG A 372 36.52 7.40 13.57
C ARG A 372 35.46 8.51 13.58
N LEU A 373 34.21 8.17 13.89
CA LEU A 373 33.15 9.18 14.00
C LEU A 373 33.44 10.23 15.08
N MET A 374 34.03 9.79 16.20
CA MET A 374 34.47 10.69 17.28
C MET A 374 35.63 11.60 16.84
N GLU A 375 36.61 11.05 16.11
CA GLU A 375 37.72 11.83 15.53
C GLU A 375 37.22 12.89 14.55
N ILE A 376 36.32 12.52 13.65
CA ILE A 376 35.69 13.46 12.72
C ILE A 376 34.92 14.55 13.47
N LYS A 377 34.14 14.18 14.50
CA LYS A 377 33.34 15.12 15.30
C LYS A 377 34.18 16.12 16.06
N THR A 378 35.33 15.68 16.59
CA THR A 378 36.17 16.53 17.45
C THR A 378 37.32 17.20 16.70
N GLY A 379 37.67 16.72 15.51
CA GLY A 379 38.88 17.12 14.80
C GLY A 379 40.18 16.67 15.49
N LYS A 380 40.10 15.71 16.42
CA LYS A 380 41.22 15.25 17.28
C LYS A 380 41.36 13.73 17.20
N ARG A 381 42.56 13.24 17.40
CA ARG A 381 42.85 11.80 17.43
C ARG A 381 42.27 11.13 18.67
N PHE A 382 41.77 9.93 18.51
CA PHE A 382 41.38 9.05 19.62
C PHE A 382 42.58 8.36 20.27
N PHE A 383 43.46 7.81 19.44
CA PHE A 383 44.66 7.12 19.87
C PHE A 383 45.80 8.06 20.21
N ASP A 384 46.86 7.53 20.85
CA ASP A 384 48.03 8.31 21.26
C ASP A 384 48.68 9.08 20.10
N GLY A 385 49.14 10.28 20.39
CA GLY A 385 49.79 11.15 19.44
C GLY A 385 49.53 12.65 19.70
N ALA A 386 50.11 13.48 18.87
CA ALA A 386 49.85 14.92 18.93
C ALA A 386 48.37 15.19 18.66
N HIS A 387 47.77 16.14 19.38
CA HIS A 387 46.37 16.52 19.29
C HIS A 387 45.38 15.40 19.65
N ARG A 388 45.72 14.53 20.63
CA ARG A 388 44.78 13.56 21.18
C ARG A 388 43.63 14.27 21.91
N MET A 389 42.40 13.76 21.78
CA MET A 389 41.28 14.24 22.57
C MET A 389 41.48 13.95 24.06
N THR A 390 41.04 14.85 24.91
CA THR A 390 40.99 14.66 26.36
C THR A 390 39.90 13.65 26.74
N GLU A 391 39.92 13.14 27.95
CA GLU A 391 38.90 12.23 28.45
C GLU A 391 37.49 12.85 28.42
N ALA A 392 37.39 14.12 28.76
CA ALA A 392 36.14 14.85 28.72
C ALA A 392 35.60 14.97 27.29
N GLU A 393 36.45 15.30 26.31
CA GLU A 393 36.10 15.36 24.89
C GLU A 393 35.71 13.98 24.36
N LYS A 394 36.43 12.92 24.73
CA LYS A 394 36.10 11.54 24.41
C LYS A 394 34.69 11.18 24.90
N ASN A 395 34.40 11.47 26.16
CA ASN A 395 33.10 11.14 26.75
C ASN A 395 31.96 11.94 26.11
N ALA A 396 32.18 13.22 25.82
CA ALA A 396 31.19 14.06 25.13
C ALA A 396 30.95 13.57 23.69
N ALA A 397 32.00 13.25 22.94
CA ALA A 397 31.90 12.73 21.59
C ALA A 397 31.23 11.35 21.55
N PHE A 398 31.54 10.46 22.49
CA PHE A 398 30.88 9.16 22.59
C PHE A 398 29.39 9.29 22.89
N LYS A 399 29.00 10.17 23.82
CA LYS A 399 27.60 10.46 24.10
C LYS A 399 26.89 10.96 22.84
N TRP A 400 27.50 11.89 22.10
CA TRP A 400 26.95 12.40 20.85
C TRP A 400 26.79 11.30 19.77
N VAL A 401 27.78 10.41 19.62
CA VAL A 401 27.67 9.25 18.71
C VAL A 401 26.49 8.36 19.12
N THR A 402 26.32 8.09 20.42
CA THR A 402 25.20 7.27 20.94
C THR A 402 23.83 7.88 20.63
N GLU A 403 23.73 9.20 20.59
CA GLU A 403 22.50 9.92 20.29
C GLU A 403 22.15 9.94 18.79
N HIS A 404 23.15 9.81 17.90
CA HIS A 404 22.95 9.97 16.45
C HIS A 404 23.17 8.71 15.63
N PHE A 405 23.80 7.67 16.15
CA PHE A 405 24.18 6.49 15.35
C PHE A 405 23.72 5.18 16.00
N LEU A 406 23.15 4.31 15.19
CA LEU A 406 22.91 2.91 15.49
C LEU A 406 23.76 2.04 14.56
N PHE A 407 24.38 1.01 15.10
CA PHE A 407 25.16 0.07 14.30
C PHE A 407 24.36 -1.20 14.07
N ILE A 408 24.22 -1.59 12.80
CA ILE A 408 23.64 -2.86 12.40
C ILE A 408 24.80 -3.87 12.42
N ASP A 409 24.81 -4.76 13.41
CA ASP A 409 25.83 -5.77 13.54
C ASP A 409 25.72 -6.78 12.39
N SER A 410 26.82 -6.90 11.65
CA SER A 410 27.00 -7.83 10.53
C SER A 410 27.94 -8.99 10.85
N ASN A 411 28.50 -9.03 12.08
CA ASN A 411 29.50 -10.01 12.51
C ASN A 411 28.89 -11.24 13.21
N GLY A 412 27.55 -11.34 13.29
CA GLY A 412 26.87 -12.50 13.86
C GLY A 412 26.91 -13.71 12.93
N GLU A 413 26.58 -14.89 13.47
CA GLU A 413 26.49 -16.15 12.71
C GLU A 413 25.35 -16.15 11.66
N GLU A 414 24.42 -15.19 11.72
CA GLU A 414 23.33 -15.07 10.77
C GLU A 414 23.78 -14.45 9.44
N PRO A 415 23.30 -14.97 8.29
CA PRO A 415 23.63 -14.42 6.99
C PRO A 415 23.26 -12.94 6.88
N SER A 416 24.19 -12.13 6.38
CA SER A 416 23.98 -10.69 6.14
C SER A 416 23.17 -10.47 4.86
N THR A 417 21.90 -10.89 4.87
CA THR A 417 20.98 -10.68 3.74
C THR A 417 20.47 -9.26 3.71
N LEU A 418 20.08 -8.79 2.51
CA LEU A 418 19.42 -7.48 2.39
C LEU A 418 18.16 -7.39 3.25
N ASP A 419 17.40 -8.50 3.38
CA ASP A 419 16.18 -8.55 4.19
C ASP A 419 16.47 -8.26 5.65
N SER A 420 17.47 -8.91 6.23
CA SER A 420 17.85 -8.71 7.62
C SER A 420 18.33 -7.26 7.89
N ILE A 421 19.09 -6.68 6.95
CA ILE A 421 19.55 -5.29 7.04
C ILE A 421 18.37 -4.31 7.00
N LEU A 422 17.46 -4.45 6.01
CA LEU A 422 16.30 -3.55 5.86
C LEU A 422 15.30 -3.72 7.01
N GLU A 423 15.16 -4.91 7.58
CA GLU A 423 14.31 -5.13 8.76
C GLU A 423 14.87 -4.41 10.00
N ARG A 424 16.16 -4.57 10.28
CA ARG A 424 16.84 -3.82 11.36
C ARG A 424 16.78 -2.32 11.13
N ALA A 425 16.92 -1.86 9.88
CA ALA A 425 16.76 -0.45 9.53
C ALA A 425 15.32 0.06 9.78
N ARG A 426 14.26 -0.74 9.50
CA ARG A 426 12.88 -0.39 9.87
C ARG A 426 12.69 -0.23 11.37
N VAL A 427 13.32 -1.12 12.15
CA VAL A 427 13.31 -0.98 13.62
C VAL A 427 14.02 0.30 14.05
N ALA A 428 15.16 0.65 13.43
CA ALA A 428 15.90 1.87 13.72
C ALA A 428 15.07 3.14 13.37
N VAL A 429 14.30 3.12 12.25
CA VAL A 429 13.35 4.20 11.93
C VAL A 429 12.33 4.38 13.05
N LYS A 430 11.70 3.30 13.51
CA LYS A 430 10.66 3.36 14.55
C LYS A 430 11.23 3.73 15.94
N ARG A 431 12.42 3.25 16.27
CA ARG A 431 13.02 3.40 17.60
C ARG A 431 13.71 4.74 17.79
N MET A 432 14.40 5.24 16.78
CA MET A 432 15.30 6.40 16.89
C MET A 432 14.96 7.51 15.88
N GLY A 433 14.09 7.24 14.91
CA GLY A 433 13.74 8.19 13.85
C GLY A 433 14.92 8.46 12.91
N ILE A 434 15.65 7.41 12.49
CA ILE A 434 16.77 7.57 11.56
C ILE A 434 16.30 8.19 10.24
N ARG A 435 17.12 9.08 9.68
CA ARG A 435 16.95 9.67 8.36
C ARG A 435 18.01 9.20 7.36
N GLY A 436 19.04 8.53 7.82
CA GLY A 436 20.09 7.96 6.99
C GLY A 436 20.35 6.49 7.28
N LEU A 437 20.64 5.73 6.23
CA LEU A 437 21.13 4.36 6.27
C LEU A 437 22.44 4.29 5.48
N VAL A 438 23.45 3.66 6.03
CA VAL A 438 24.72 3.39 5.32
C VAL A 438 24.92 1.90 5.20
N ILE A 439 25.28 1.45 4.00
CA ILE A 439 25.67 0.06 3.70
C ILE A 439 27.05 0.11 3.05
N ASP A 440 28.08 -0.40 3.73
CA ASP A 440 29.49 -0.27 3.33
C ASP A 440 30.30 -1.55 3.56
N PRO A 441 30.70 -2.24 2.48
CA PRO A 441 30.23 -2.18 1.10
C PRO A 441 29.22 -3.31 0.77
N TYR A 442 28.59 -3.21 -0.40
CA TYR A 442 27.57 -4.19 -0.86
C TYR A 442 28.12 -5.60 -1.08
N ASN A 443 29.42 -5.72 -1.34
CA ASN A 443 30.07 -6.99 -1.71
C ASN A 443 29.95 -8.10 -0.65
N TYR A 444 29.61 -7.73 0.58
CA TYR A 444 29.41 -8.66 1.70
C TYR A 444 27.93 -9.04 1.91
N ILE A 445 27.02 -8.50 1.11
CA ILE A 445 25.62 -8.88 1.18
C ILE A 445 25.42 -10.21 0.45
N ASP A 446 24.83 -11.17 1.13
CA ASP A 446 24.44 -12.44 0.53
C ASP A 446 23.28 -12.20 -0.46
N LEU A 447 23.62 -12.27 -1.74
CA LEU A 447 22.63 -12.16 -2.82
C LEU A 447 21.99 -13.53 -3.06
N ASP A 448 20.66 -13.58 -3.05
CA ASP A 448 19.94 -14.78 -3.48
C ASP A 448 20.11 -14.99 -4.99
N LYS A 449 20.93 -15.97 -5.33
CA LYS A 449 21.24 -16.37 -6.71
C LYS A 449 20.53 -17.67 -7.13
N THR A 450 19.63 -18.19 -6.30
CA THR A 450 19.06 -19.54 -6.49
C THR A 450 18.30 -19.68 -7.80
N ASN A 451 17.65 -18.58 -8.29
CA ASN A 451 16.89 -18.56 -9.54
C ASN A 451 17.14 -17.30 -10.39
N SER A 452 18.28 -16.61 -10.20
CA SER A 452 18.56 -15.36 -10.89
C SER A 452 20.04 -15.20 -11.23
N THR A 453 20.32 -14.46 -12.30
CA THR A 453 21.68 -14.01 -12.63
C THR A 453 22.14 -12.97 -11.61
N GLU A 454 23.45 -12.78 -11.48
CA GLU A 454 24.03 -11.74 -10.61
C GLU A 454 23.47 -10.34 -10.96
N THR A 455 23.33 -10.06 -12.25
CA THR A 455 22.75 -8.80 -12.76
C THR A 455 21.30 -8.60 -12.28
N GLU A 456 20.48 -9.64 -12.31
CA GLU A 456 19.09 -9.59 -11.82
C GLU A 456 19.05 -9.46 -10.30
N ALA A 457 19.90 -10.18 -9.57
CA ALA A 457 19.98 -10.10 -8.12
C ALA A 457 20.35 -8.67 -7.65
N ILE A 458 21.38 -8.05 -8.27
CA ILE A 458 21.77 -6.65 -8.00
C ILE A 458 20.62 -5.70 -8.36
N SER A 459 19.98 -5.90 -9.51
CA SER A 459 18.85 -5.08 -9.95
C SER A 459 17.69 -5.13 -8.95
N ASN A 460 17.36 -6.31 -8.43
CA ASN A 460 16.33 -6.53 -7.42
C ASN A 460 16.72 -5.90 -6.06
N MET A 461 17.97 -6.08 -5.65
CA MET A 461 18.52 -5.47 -4.43
C MET A 461 18.35 -3.94 -4.46
N LEU A 462 18.82 -3.27 -5.52
CA LEU A 462 18.71 -1.82 -5.66
C LEU A 462 17.26 -1.34 -5.68
N THR A 463 16.36 -2.08 -6.34
CA THR A 463 14.92 -1.76 -6.33
C THR A 463 14.33 -1.81 -4.92
N ARG A 464 14.72 -2.80 -4.12
CA ARG A 464 14.25 -2.96 -2.75
C ARG A 464 14.76 -1.86 -1.83
N VAL A 465 16.04 -1.48 -1.98
CA VAL A 465 16.62 -0.35 -1.24
C VAL A 465 15.91 0.96 -1.61
N GLN A 466 15.67 1.23 -2.90
CA GLN A 466 14.89 2.42 -3.31
C GLN A 466 13.47 2.44 -2.76
N LYS A 467 12.78 1.29 -2.74
CA LYS A 467 11.45 1.19 -2.13
C LYS A 467 11.50 1.49 -0.63
N PHE A 468 12.51 0.99 0.07
CA PHE A 468 12.73 1.30 1.48
C PHE A 468 12.97 2.79 1.70
N CYS A 469 13.85 3.42 0.92
CA CYS A 469 14.11 4.86 1.00
C CYS A 469 12.82 5.67 0.91
N LYS A 470 12.01 5.41 -0.11
CA LYS A 470 10.76 6.14 -0.38
C LYS A 470 9.67 5.88 0.67
N ALA A 471 9.55 4.63 1.15
CA ALA A 471 8.52 4.24 2.11
C ALA A 471 8.77 4.81 3.52
N HIS A 472 10.03 5.04 3.87
CA HIS A 472 10.44 5.46 5.21
C HIS A 472 11.06 6.86 5.27
N ASP A 473 11.13 7.58 4.14
CA ASP A 473 11.78 8.89 4.02
C ASP A 473 13.24 8.88 4.50
N VAL A 474 13.95 7.78 4.23
CA VAL A 474 15.34 7.54 4.62
C VAL A 474 16.25 7.70 3.43
N HIS A 475 17.34 8.47 3.57
CA HIS A 475 18.44 8.49 2.59
C HIS A 475 19.33 7.28 2.77
N THR A 476 19.68 6.56 1.70
CA THR A 476 20.65 5.46 1.79
C THR A 476 21.92 5.80 1.03
N PHE A 477 23.06 5.78 1.72
CA PHE A 477 24.38 5.72 1.11
C PHE A 477 24.79 4.27 0.92
N PHE A 478 25.05 3.87 -0.30
CA PHE A 478 25.41 2.51 -0.67
C PHE A 478 26.81 2.51 -1.31
N VAL A 479 27.78 2.00 -0.58
CA VAL A 479 29.17 1.95 -1.05
C VAL A 479 29.37 0.73 -1.92
N ALA A 480 29.96 0.91 -3.10
CA ALA A 480 30.20 -0.16 -4.06
C ALA A 480 31.59 -0.04 -4.70
N HIS A 481 32.29 -1.17 -4.81
CA HIS A 481 33.60 -1.21 -5.44
C HIS A 481 33.48 -1.38 -6.95
N PRO A 482 34.35 -0.68 -7.74
CA PRO A 482 34.44 -0.91 -9.16
C PRO A 482 35.02 -2.29 -9.48
N SER A 483 34.74 -2.80 -10.66
CA SER A 483 35.36 -4.01 -11.20
C SER A 483 36.88 -3.87 -11.25
N LYS A 484 37.61 -4.98 -11.16
CA LYS A 484 39.06 -4.97 -11.35
C LYS A 484 39.38 -4.54 -12.77
N ILE A 485 40.05 -3.40 -12.91
CA ILE A 485 40.59 -2.99 -14.20
C ILE A 485 41.91 -3.70 -14.40
N GLN A 486 42.15 -4.24 -15.60
CA GLN A 486 43.45 -4.81 -15.99
C GLN A 486 44.51 -3.70 -15.91
N ARG A 487 45.57 -3.92 -15.16
CA ARG A 487 46.73 -3.03 -15.08
C ARG A 487 47.49 -3.08 -16.41
N SER A 488 47.15 -2.21 -17.32
CA SER A 488 48.03 -1.85 -18.44
C SER A 488 48.58 -0.47 -18.13
N GLY A 489 49.81 -0.35 -17.75
CA GLY A 489 50.68 0.82 -17.55
C GLY A 489 50.22 2.26 -17.74
N VAL A 490 48.96 2.51 -17.87
CA VAL A 490 48.29 3.81 -18.07
C VAL A 490 47.57 4.17 -16.76
N GLU A 491 47.53 5.45 -16.45
CA GLU A 491 46.77 6.04 -15.36
C GLU A 491 45.32 5.48 -15.34
N GLN A 492 44.90 4.97 -14.19
CA GLN A 492 43.58 4.32 -14.12
C GLN A 492 42.48 5.37 -14.28
N PRO A 493 41.55 5.19 -15.22
CA PRO A 493 40.44 6.14 -15.40
C PRO A 493 39.55 6.18 -14.16
N ARG A 494 39.03 7.38 -13.88
CA ARG A 494 38.07 7.56 -12.77
C ARG A 494 36.88 6.61 -12.95
N PRO A 495 36.58 5.75 -11.94
CA PRO A 495 35.44 4.85 -12.03
C PRO A 495 34.11 5.60 -11.89
N ASP A 496 33.06 5.08 -12.47
CA ASP A 496 31.69 5.56 -12.36
C ASP A 496 30.71 4.42 -12.09
N GLY A 497 29.41 4.65 -12.19
CA GLY A 497 28.39 3.61 -11.97
C GLY A 497 28.43 2.46 -12.99
N MET A 498 29.01 2.67 -14.17
CA MET A 498 29.21 1.61 -15.18
C MET A 498 30.39 0.73 -14.84
N SER A 499 31.34 1.27 -14.11
CA SER A 499 32.56 0.58 -13.66
C SER A 499 32.30 -0.37 -12.49
N ILE A 500 31.14 -0.30 -11.81
CA ILE A 500 30.81 -1.13 -10.66
C ILE A 500 30.55 -2.56 -11.13
N SER A 501 31.11 -3.53 -10.37
CA SER A 501 30.99 -4.95 -10.70
C SER A 501 29.54 -5.44 -10.72
N GLY A 502 29.24 -6.31 -11.67
CA GLY A 502 28.05 -7.15 -11.69
C GLY A 502 26.86 -6.61 -12.47
N SER A 503 26.68 -5.30 -12.69
CA SER A 503 25.48 -4.84 -13.41
C SER A 503 25.47 -3.36 -13.79
N MET A 504 24.93 -3.06 -14.98
CA MET A 504 24.49 -1.72 -15.39
C MET A 504 23.35 -1.15 -14.50
N ALA A 505 22.74 -1.98 -13.66
CA ALA A 505 21.70 -1.55 -12.74
C ALA A 505 22.17 -0.48 -11.75
N TRP A 506 23.46 -0.45 -11.41
CA TRP A 506 24.06 0.60 -10.59
C TRP A 506 23.87 1.99 -11.20
N TRP A 507 24.14 2.10 -12.49
CA TRP A 507 23.87 3.35 -13.21
C TRP A 507 22.37 3.62 -13.34
N ALA A 508 21.59 2.62 -13.74
CA ALA A 508 20.19 2.82 -14.09
C ALA A 508 19.32 3.15 -12.87
N LYS A 509 19.50 2.46 -11.76
CA LYS A 509 18.59 2.50 -10.60
C LYS A 509 18.99 3.46 -9.48
N THR A 510 20.24 3.92 -9.40
CA THR A 510 20.60 4.91 -8.38
C THR A 510 19.94 6.28 -8.65
N ASP A 511 19.62 7.03 -7.60
CA ASP A 511 19.10 8.39 -7.72
C ASP A 511 20.25 9.40 -7.87
N CYS A 512 21.31 9.25 -7.06
CA CYS A 512 22.55 10.01 -7.19
C CYS A 512 23.74 9.05 -7.17
N GLY A 513 24.75 9.33 -7.95
CA GLY A 513 25.96 8.55 -8.02
C GLY A 513 27.21 9.42 -7.87
N ILE A 514 28.09 9.02 -6.97
CA ILE A 514 29.29 9.76 -6.59
C ILE A 514 30.50 8.87 -6.72
N THR A 515 31.58 9.41 -7.26
CA THR A 515 32.91 8.81 -7.20
C THR A 515 33.81 9.60 -6.27
N VAL A 516 34.48 8.89 -5.37
CA VAL A 516 35.58 9.40 -4.55
C VAL A 516 36.88 8.91 -5.16
N HIS A 517 37.68 9.80 -5.70
CA HIS A 517 38.91 9.48 -6.41
C HIS A 517 40.09 10.22 -5.79
N ARG A 518 41.01 9.47 -5.21
CA ARG A 518 42.20 10.04 -4.54
C ARG A 518 43.27 10.38 -5.58
N GLN A 519 43.67 11.64 -5.61
CA GLN A 519 44.81 12.13 -6.32
C GLN A 519 46.01 12.30 -5.37
N THR A 520 47.13 12.82 -5.89
CA THR A 520 48.36 12.97 -5.11
C THR A 520 48.19 14.01 -4.00
N ASP A 521 47.53 15.12 -4.28
CA ASP A 521 47.43 16.33 -3.44
C ASP A 521 46.01 16.63 -2.96
N HIS A 522 44.97 16.04 -3.58
CA HIS A 522 43.58 16.25 -3.25
C HIS A 522 42.73 14.97 -3.42
N VAL A 523 41.48 15.05 -3.05
CA VAL A 523 40.48 14.03 -3.32
C VAL A 523 39.39 14.62 -4.19
N GLU A 524 39.24 14.08 -5.37
CA GLU A 524 38.23 14.45 -6.33
C GLU A 524 36.89 13.82 -5.97
N ILE A 525 35.84 14.62 -5.93
CA ILE A 525 34.46 14.20 -5.74
C ILE A 525 33.71 14.46 -7.04
N ALA A 526 33.30 13.42 -7.72
CA ALA A 526 32.61 13.53 -9.00
C ALA A 526 31.21 12.95 -8.94
N VAL A 527 30.22 13.76 -9.26
CA VAL A 527 28.81 13.34 -9.38
C VAL A 527 28.56 12.92 -10.82
N TRP A 528 28.48 11.63 -11.07
CA TRP A 528 28.25 11.07 -12.41
C TRP A 528 26.77 10.89 -12.73
N LYS A 529 25.87 10.96 -11.72
CA LYS A 529 24.42 10.94 -11.88
C LYS A 529 23.75 11.75 -10.79
N CYS A 530 22.75 12.54 -11.19
CA CYS A 530 21.78 13.16 -10.30
C CYS A 530 20.42 13.16 -11.00
N ARG A 531 19.44 12.47 -10.42
CA ARG A 531 18.09 12.33 -11.01
C ARG A 531 17.27 13.60 -10.90
N TYR A 532 17.45 14.33 -9.82
CA TYR A 532 16.63 15.48 -9.47
C TYR A 532 17.45 16.77 -9.43
N ARG A 533 17.12 17.71 -10.31
CA ARG A 533 17.82 19.00 -10.46
C ARG A 533 17.89 19.87 -9.20
N TRP A 534 16.98 19.64 -8.24
CA TRP A 534 16.97 20.37 -6.97
C TRP A 534 17.87 19.74 -5.91
N VAL A 535 18.38 18.55 -6.13
CA VAL A 535 19.36 17.86 -5.28
C VAL A 535 20.76 18.19 -5.74
N GLY A 536 20.98 18.29 -7.05
CA GLY A 536 22.29 18.57 -7.63
C GLY A 536 22.33 18.41 -9.14
N THR A 537 23.54 18.36 -9.67
CA THR A 537 23.84 18.19 -11.09
C THR A 537 25.08 17.31 -11.26
N GLN A 538 25.29 16.79 -12.47
CA GLN A 538 26.59 16.19 -12.81
C GLN A 538 27.67 17.24 -12.76
N GLY A 539 28.79 16.89 -12.20
CA GLY A 539 29.92 17.80 -12.02
C GLY A 539 31.01 17.19 -11.16
N GLU A 540 32.06 17.95 -10.95
CA GLU A 540 33.20 17.53 -10.13
C GLU A 540 33.70 18.69 -9.28
N THR A 541 34.23 18.33 -8.11
CA THR A 541 34.91 19.23 -7.20
C THR A 541 36.02 18.49 -6.47
N SER A 542 36.81 19.18 -5.67
CA SER A 542 37.89 18.57 -4.90
C SER A 542 37.89 19.02 -3.45
N LEU A 543 38.28 18.11 -2.59
CA LEU A 543 38.51 18.30 -1.16
C LEU A 543 39.95 17.97 -0.81
N LEU A 544 40.45 18.54 0.26
CA LEU A 544 41.76 18.21 0.84
C LEU A 544 41.55 17.27 2.01
N TYR A 545 42.31 16.17 2.06
CA TYR A 545 42.24 15.20 3.14
C TYR A 545 43.33 15.45 4.18
N GLU A 546 42.91 15.73 5.40
CA GLU A 546 43.81 15.93 6.56
C GLU A 546 44.09 14.59 7.26
N LYS A 547 45.30 14.07 7.04
CA LYS A 547 45.74 12.78 7.60
C LYS A 547 45.79 12.78 9.13
N THR A 548 46.01 13.93 9.76
CA THR A 548 46.12 14.07 11.23
C THR A 548 44.81 13.81 11.94
N ALA A 549 43.71 14.32 11.44
CA ALA A 549 42.40 14.21 12.04
C ALA A 549 41.47 13.24 11.28
N GLY A 550 41.91 12.71 10.13
CA GLY A 550 41.07 11.83 9.30
C GLY A 550 39.88 12.55 8.67
N THR A 551 39.96 13.89 8.49
CA THR A 551 38.85 14.74 8.05
C THR A 551 39.10 15.32 6.66
N TYR A 552 38.03 15.80 6.02
CA TYR A 552 38.12 16.57 4.78
C TYR A 552 37.94 18.06 5.05
N ARG A 553 38.54 18.91 4.21
CA ARG A 553 38.31 20.35 4.17
C ARG A 553 38.19 20.86 2.75
N GLU A 554 37.61 22.04 2.58
CA GLU A 554 37.49 22.71 1.29
C GLU A 554 38.85 22.90 0.63
N ASN A 555 38.90 22.69 -0.67
CA ASN A 555 40.07 23.04 -1.51
C ASN A 555 39.83 24.44 -2.11
N LEU A 556 40.28 25.47 -1.40
CA LEU A 556 40.06 26.88 -1.80
C LEU A 556 40.87 27.30 -3.00
N ASP A 557 41.89 26.54 -3.41
CA ASP A 557 42.77 26.87 -4.52
C ASP A 557 42.14 26.57 -5.90
N LYS A 558 40.99 25.96 -5.94
CA LYS A 558 40.26 25.58 -7.17
C LYS A 558 38.87 26.25 -7.32
N PHE A 559 38.61 27.32 -6.56
CA PHE A 559 37.39 28.13 -6.71
C PHE A 559 37.67 29.44 -7.44
#